data_15efddf95ee8b978843f68417a9c39cc
#
_entry.id   15efddf95ee8b978843f68417a9c39cc
#
_cell.length_a   1.000
_cell.length_b   1.000
_cell.length_c   1.000
_cell.angle_alpha   90.00
_cell.angle_beta   90.00
_cell.angle_gamma   90.00
#
_symmetry.space_group_name_H-M   'P 1'
#
loop_
_entity.id
_entity.type
_entity.pdbx_description
1 polymer ?
#
loop_
_entity_poly.entity_id
_entity_poly.type
_entity_poly.pdbx_seq_one_letter_code
_entity_poly.pdbx_strand_id
1 'polypeptide(L)'
;MPRNLIVITGSSGVGKSTLARALQEALLPDQWLHFSVDSIFYCLPLSIVERVDQQNDHAIVDSKAIVAAAFACATTLLELGHKIIFDLVILSETGAQGLMRALGDFDPLLVELTCSWNEIRERTLARGDRTLAEAEHGYRLAGGHLQPHCAFDSTGTSAVDIAAQLVARLHSGTRAA
;
A
#
# COMPACT_ATOMS: atom_id res chain seq x y z
N MET A 1 -18.35 14.27 -1.77
CA MET A 1 -17.48 14.49 -2.97
C MET A 1 -16.90 13.15 -3.39
N PRO A 2 -16.57 12.92 -4.67
CA PRO A 2 -15.88 11.68 -5.03
C PRO A 2 -14.55 11.61 -4.31
N ARG A 3 -14.20 10.43 -3.77
CA ARG A 3 -12.92 10.20 -3.11
C ARG A 3 -11.79 10.24 -4.12
N ASN A 4 -10.72 10.95 -3.79
CA ASN A 4 -9.52 11.05 -4.63
C ASN A 4 -8.34 10.25 -4.06
N LEU A 5 -8.54 9.54 -2.95
CA LEU A 5 -7.52 8.76 -2.27
C LEU A 5 -8.04 7.35 -1.92
N ILE A 6 -7.33 6.34 -2.41
CA ILE A 6 -7.47 4.94 -2.00
C ILE A 6 -6.18 4.57 -1.28
N VAL A 7 -6.28 4.07 -0.05
CA VAL A 7 -5.14 3.57 0.71
C VAL A 7 -5.24 2.05 0.82
N ILE A 8 -4.25 1.34 0.31
CA ILE A 8 -4.17 -0.13 0.37
C ILE A 8 -3.14 -0.51 1.42
N THR A 9 -3.58 -1.20 2.47
CA THR A 9 -2.73 -1.72 3.54
C THR A 9 -2.68 -3.25 3.52
N GLY A 10 -1.70 -3.81 4.20
CA GLY A 10 -1.51 -5.25 4.32
C GLY A 10 -0.03 -5.59 4.40
N SER A 11 0.32 -6.82 4.77
CA SER A 11 1.70 -7.24 4.90
C SER A 11 2.44 -7.20 3.55
N SER A 12 3.76 -7.26 3.61
CA SER A 12 4.53 -7.40 2.39
C SER A 12 4.23 -8.76 1.73
N GLY A 13 4.16 -8.79 0.39
CA GLY A 13 3.86 -10.01 -0.36
C GLY A 13 2.37 -10.30 -0.60
N VAL A 14 1.43 -9.58 0.04
CA VAL A 14 -0.02 -9.78 -0.17
C VAL A 14 -0.54 -9.34 -1.55
N GLY A 15 0.24 -8.59 -2.33
CA GLY A 15 -0.15 -8.15 -3.66
C GLY A 15 -0.68 -6.71 -3.75
N LYS A 16 -0.39 -5.83 -2.78
CA LYS A 16 -0.85 -4.42 -2.79
C LYS A 16 -0.55 -3.68 -4.08
N SER A 17 0.71 -3.68 -4.52
CA SER A 17 1.12 -2.97 -5.74
C SER A 17 0.53 -3.61 -7.01
N THR A 18 0.28 -4.92 -7.00
CA THR A 18 -0.43 -5.61 -8.09
C THR A 18 -1.88 -5.17 -8.15
N LEU A 19 -2.55 -5.07 -7.00
CA LEU A 19 -3.91 -4.55 -6.90
C LEU A 19 -3.97 -3.08 -7.32
N ALA A 20 -3.01 -2.26 -6.90
CA ALA A 20 -2.95 -0.85 -7.29
C ALA A 20 -2.91 -0.68 -8.82
N ARG A 21 -2.08 -1.48 -9.50
CA ARG A 21 -2.01 -1.48 -10.98
C ARG A 21 -3.30 -1.96 -11.63
N ALA A 22 -3.92 -3.02 -11.11
CA ALA A 22 -5.21 -3.50 -11.61
C ALA A 22 -6.32 -2.45 -11.42
N LEU A 23 -6.29 -1.70 -10.30
CA LEU A 23 -7.20 -0.59 -10.06
C LEU A 23 -6.99 0.57 -11.05
N GLN A 24 -5.75 0.92 -11.37
CA GLN A 24 -5.46 1.96 -12.37
C GLN A 24 -6.14 1.66 -13.70
N GLU A 25 -6.01 0.41 -14.17
CA GLU A 25 -6.66 -0.02 -15.41
C GLU A 25 -8.19 -0.05 -15.32
N ALA A 26 -8.73 -0.55 -14.19
CA ALA A 26 -10.18 -0.65 -14.00
C ALA A 26 -10.88 0.70 -13.79
N LEU A 27 -10.13 1.74 -13.40
CA LEU A 27 -10.63 3.09 -13.15
C LEU A 27 -10.51 4.02 -14.37
N LEU A 28 -9.96 3.54 -15.49
CA LEU A 28 -9.93 4.34 -16.72
C LEU A 28 -11.35 4.77 -17.13
N PRO A 29 -11.53 5.98 -17.71
CA PRO A 29 -10.52 6.94 -18.17
C PRO A 29 -9.93 7.85 -17.07
N ASP A 30 -10.33 7.69 -15.81
CA ASP A 30 -9.76 8.44 -14.68
C ASP A 30 -8.30 8.04 -14.49
N GLN A 31 -7.41 9.03 -14.42
CA GLN A 31 -5.96 8.80 -14.24
C GLN A 31 -5.63 8.79 -12.76
N TRP A 32 -5.52 7.61 -12.18
CA TRP A 32 -5.08 7.41 -10.82
C TRP A 32 -3.57 7.17 -10.77
N LEU A 33 -2.85 7.92 -9.95
CA LEU A 33 -1.43 7.71 -9.71
C LEU A 33 -1.25 6.61 -8.67
N HIS A 34 -0.43 5.61 -8.96
CA HIS A 34 0.03 4.67 -7.95
C HIS A 34 1.28 5.22 -7.28
N PHE A 35 1.23 5.40 -5.97
CA PHE A 35 2.32 5.92 -5.15
C PHE A 35 2.48 5.12 -3.86
N SER A 36 3.70 4.95 -3.39
CA SER A 36 4.00 4.16 -2.19
C SER A 36 5.20 4.74 -1.43
N VAL A 37 5.46 4.24 -0.24
CA VAL A 37 6.70 4.55 0.49
C VAL A 37 7.93 4.09 -0.31
N ASP A 38 7.82 2.97 -1.01
CA ASP A 38 8.88 2.44 -1.87
C ASP A 38 9.23 3.39 -3.02
N SER A 39 8.26 4.21 -3.49
CA SER A 39 8.52 5.22 -4.52
C SER A 39 9.60 6.24 -4.10
N ILE A 40 9.68 6.56 -2.81
CA ILE A 40 10.73 7.43 -2.25
C ILE A 40 11.98 6.62 -1.94
N PHE A 41 11.82 5.40 -1.39
CA PHE A 41 12.96 4.53 -1.07
C PHE A 41 13.83 4.27 -2.30
N TYR A 42 13.25 3.93 -3.44
CA TYR A 42 13.99 3.70 -4.69
C TYR A 42 14.55 4.97 -5.36
N CYS A 43 14.32 6.14 -4.80
CA CYS A 43 15.06 7.37 -5.15
C CYS A 43 16.45 7.46 -4.49
N LEU A 44 16.75 6.57 -3.52
CA LEU A 44 18.07 6.51 -2.90
C LEU A 44 19.15 6.01 -3.89
N PRO A 45 20.43 6.28 -3.62
CA PRO A 45 21.53 5.70 -4.40
C PRO A 45 21.44 4.18 -4.48
N LEU A 46 21.67 3.60 -5.66
CA LEU A 46 21.54 2.16 -5.90
C LEU A 46 22.33 1.32 -4.88
N SER A 47 23.53 1.77 -4.51
CA SER A 47 24.35 1.08 -3.50
C SER A 47 23.71 1.02 -2.10
N ILE A 48 22.87 1.99 -1.76
CA ILE A 48 22.10 1.98 -0.51
C ILE A 48 20.93 0.99 -0.63
N VAL A 49 20.19 1.06 -1.73
CA VAL A 49 19.08 0.14 -2.02
C VAL A 49 19.57 -1.31 -2.01
N GLU A 50 20.66 -1.62 -2.71
CA GLU A 50 21.25 -2.96 -2.73
C GLU A 50 21.68 -3.47 -1.34
N ARG A 51 22.22 -2.60 -0.49
CA ARG A 51 22.57 -2.97 0.89
C ARG A 51 21.35 -3.32 1.72
N VAL A 52 20.26 -2.57 1.58
CA VAL A 52 19.00 -2.87 2.26
C VAL A 52 18.40 -4.17 1.73
N ASP A 53 18.24 -4.30 0.40
CA ASP A 53 17.55 -5.43 -0.22
C ASP A 53 18.34 -6.75 -0.10
N GLN A 54 19.66 -6.70 -0.23
CA GLN A 54 20.50 -7.92 -0.26
C GLN A 54 21.14 -8.26 1.07
N GLN A 55 21.45 -7.27 1.90
CA GLN A 55 22.17 -7.44 3.17
C GLN A 55 21.30 -7.15 4.41
N ASN A 56 20.03 -6.76 4.19
CA ASN A 56 19.11 -6.38 5.28
C ASN A 56 19.65 -5.27 6.19
N ASP A 57 20.45 -4.35 5.63
CA ASP A 57 21.08 -3.27 6.38
C ASP A 57 20.17 -2.05 6.45
N HIS A 58 19.04 -2.18 7.14
CA HIS A 58 18.07 -1.09 7.30
C HIS A 58 18.59 0.07 8.16
N ALA A 59 19.66 -0.14 8.93
CA ALA A 59 20.20 0.90 9.82
C ALA A 59 20.83 2.08 9.06
N ILE A 60 21.19 1.90 7.80
CA ILE A 60 21.80 2.95 6.96
C ILE A 60 20.78 3.93 6.40
N VAL A 61 19.47 3.65 6.54
CA VAL A 61 18.39 4.47 6.00
C VAL A 61 17.55 5.07 7.13
N ASP A 62 17.32 6.37 7.09
CA ASP A 62 16.32 6.99 7.95
C ASP A 62 14.91 6.68 7.42
N SER A 63 14.38 5.52 7.83
CA SER A 63 13.05 5.08 7.42
C SER A 63 11.94 6.06 7.81
N LYS A 64 12.11 6.83 8.90
CA LYS A 64 11.13 7.85 9.31
C LYS A 64 11.11 9.01 8.32
N ALA A 65 12.28 9.46 7.87
CA ALA A 65 12.39 10.52 6.86
C ALA A 65 11.80 10.06 5.51
N ILE A 66 12.04 8.81 5.10
CA ILE A 66 11.45 8.22 3.87
C ILE A 66 9.92 8.20 3.95
N VAL A 67 9.36 7.71 5.06
CA VAL A 67 7.90 7.68 5.26
C VAL A 67 7.31 9.10 5.28
N ALA A 68 7.96 10.05 5.99
CA ALA A 68 7.51 11.44 6.02
C ALA A 68 7.54 12.08 4.63
N ALA A 69 8.59 11.84 3.84
CA ALA A 69 8.69 12.33 2.47
C ALA A 69 7.59 11.73 1.57
N ALA A 70 7.30 10.43 1.70
CA ALA A 70 6.22 9.79 0.94
C ALA A 70 4.84 10.41 1.28
N PHE A 71 4.55 10.66 2.55
CA PHE A 71 3.31 11.33 2.95
C PHE A 71 3.25 12.76 2.41
N ALA A 72 4.33 13.54 2.52
CA ALA A 72 4.37 14.90 1.99
C ALA A 72 4.13 14.96 0.48
N CYS A 73 4.76 14.06 -0.29
CA CYS A 73 4.54 13.94 -1.72
C CYS A 73 3.07 13.58 -2.03
N ALA A 74 2.50 12.58 -1.33
CA ALA A 74 1.11 12.19 -1.52
C ALA A 74 0.14 13.35 -1.21
N THR A 75 0.36 14.07 -0.09
CA THR A 75 -0.42 15.26 0.28
C THR A 75 -0.37 16.31 -0.84
N THR A 76 0.82 16.67 -1.30
CA THR A 76 1.00 17.67 -2.37
C THR A 76 0.28 17.25 -3.66
N LEU A 77 0.38 15.98 -4.06
CA LEU A 77 -0.31 15.48 -5.26
C LEU A 77 -1.84 15.58 -5.11
N LEU A 78 -2.37 15.25 -3.93
CA LEU A 78 -3.80 15.39 -3.63
C LEU A 78 -4.27 16.85 -3.64
N GLU A 79 -3.48 17.77 -3.07
CA GLU A 79 -3.75 19.21 -3.07
C GLU A 79 -3.75 19.78 -4.50
N LEU A 80 -2.93 19.23 -5.40
CA LEU A 80 -2.92 19.57 -6.82
C LEU A 80 -4.08 18.93 -7.61
N GLY A 81 -4.95 18.16 -6.94
CA GLY A 81 -6.16 17.57 -7.53
C GLY A 81 -5.95 16.21 -8.18
N HIS A 82 -4.78 15.57 -8.01
CA HIS A 82 -4.57 14.22 -8.49
C HIS A 82 -5.36 13.19 -7.69
N LYS A 83 -5.71 12.08 -8.33
CA LYS A 83 -6.27 10.89 -7.70
C LYS A 83 -5.16 9.91 -7.40
N ILE A 84 -5.10 9.37 -6.17
CA ILE A 84 -3.97 8.54 -5.72
C ILE A 84 -4.46 7.20 -5.18
N ILE A 85 -3.79 6.13 -5.61
CA ILE A 85 -3.78 4.83 -4.95
C ILE A 85 -2.46 4.76 -4.18
N PHE A 86 -2.53 4.85 -2.85
CA PHE A 86 -1.36 4.83 -1.98
C PHE A 86 -1.25 3.47 -1.30
N ASP A 87 -0.19 2.71 -1.58
CA ASP A 87 0.03 1.42 -0.93
C ASP A 87 1.16 1.50 0.11
N LEU A 88 0.94 0.88 1.26
CA LEU A 88 1.94 0.81 2.32
C LEU A 88 1.72 -0.37 3.26
N VAL A 89 2.77 -0.69 4.01
CA VAL A 89 2.69 -1.61 5.16
C VAL A 89 2.59 -0.81 6.44
N ILE A 90 1.61 -1.12 7.28
CA ILE A 90 1.45 -0.52 8.62
C ILE A 90 1.76 -1.60 9.65
N LEU A 91 2.81 -1.38 10.44
CA LEU A 91 3.33 -2.35 11.41
C LEU A 91 3.06 -1.92 12.86
N SER A 92 2.41 -0.78 13.08
CA SER A 92 2.16 -0.25 14.42
C SER A 92 1.03 0.78 14.45
N GLU A 93 0.44 0.96 15.61
CA GLU A 93 -0.53 2.02 15.92
C GLU A 93 0.03 3.42 15.57
N THR A 94 1.30 3.68 15.91
CA THR A 94 1.97 4.95 15.61
C THR A 94 2.06 5.20 14.09
N GLY A 95 2.31 4.15 13.29
CA GLY A 95 2.30 4.21 11.83
C GLY A 95 0.91 4.56 11.29
N ALA A 96 -0.13 3.91 11.82
CA ALA A 96 -1.52 4.20 11.48
C ALA A 96 -1.92 5.65 11.81
N GLN A 97 -1.57 6.12 13.01
CA GLN A 97 -1.80 7.52 13.41
C GLN A 97 -1.04 8.51 12.52
N GLY A 98 0.18 8.16 12.10
CA GLY A 98 0.98 8.96 11.17
C GLY A 98 0.29 9.11 9.81
N LEU A 99 -0.20 8.02 9.24
CA LEU A 99 -0.99 8.02 8.01
C LEU A 99 -2.24 8.90 8.13
N MET A 100 -3.05 8.68 9.16
CA MET A 100 -4.30 9.42 9.35
C MET A 100 -4.07 10.91 9.62
N ARG A 101 -2.96 11.26 10.28
CA ARG A 101 -2.56 12.65 10.48
C ARG A 101 -2.16 13.35 9.19
N ALA A 102 -1.51 12.63 8.28
CA ALA A 102 -1.03 13.18 7.02
C ALA A 102 -2.11 13.22 5.94
N LEU A 103 -2.94 12.18 5.85
CA LEU A 103 -3.84 11.95 4.71
C LEU A 103 -5.33 11.84 5.09
N GLY A 104 -5.67 11.89 6.39
CA GLY A 104 -7.06 11.70 6.87
C GLY A 104 -8.05 12.73 6.35
N ASP A 105 -7.63 13.98 6.21
CA ASP A 105 -8.47 15.09 5.72
C ASP A 105 -8.92 14.93 4.26
N PHE A 106 -8.26 14.02 3.50
CA PHE A 106 -8.65 13.69 2.13
C PHE A 106 -9.71 12.57 2.03
N ASP A 107 -10.32 12.16 3.14
CA ASP A 107 -11.34 11.10 3.20
C ASP A 107 -10.91 9.81 2.46
N PRO A 108 -9.81 9.16 2.88
CA PRO A 108 -9.28 8.00 2.19
C PRO A 108 -10.26 6.82 2.19
N LEU A 109 -10.39 6.12 1.06
CA LEU A 109 -10.95 4.77 1.07
C LEU A 109 -9.89 3.80 1.61
N LEU A 110 -10.04 3.36 2.86
CA LEU A 110 -9.12 2.42 3.50
C LEU A 110 -9.46 0.98 3.08
N VAL A 111 -8.50 0.31 2.45
CA VAL A 111 -8.60 -1.06 1.96
C VAL A 111 -7.54 -1.91 2.66
N GLU A 112 -7.96 -2.97 3.32
CA GLU A 112 -7.04 -3.97 3.86
C GLU A 112 -6.96 -5.17 2.91
N LEU A 113 -5.73 -5.54 2.53
CA LEU A 113 -5.46 -6.73 1.74
C LEU A 113 -4.74 -7.76 2.61
N THR A 114 -5.34 -8.93 2.73
CA THR A 114 -4.79 -10.08 3.44
C THR A 114 -4.41 -11.19 2.47
N CYS A 115 -3.65 -12.18 2.94
CA CYS A 115 -3.28 -13.37 2.20
C CYS A 115 -2.88 -14.46 3.17
N SER A 116 -3.03 -15.72 2.80
CA SER A 116 -2.52 -16.84 3.60
C SER A 116 -0.99 -16.80 3.72
N TRP A 117 -0.47 -17.20 4.90
CA TRP A 117 0.99 -17.29 5.09
C TRP A 117 1.67 -18.20 4.06
N ASN A 118 1.04 -19.32 3.71
CA ASN A 118 1.60 -20.25 2.73
C ASN A 118 1.86 -19.57 1.38
N GLU A 119 0.90 -18.80 0.90
CA GLU A 119 1.04 -18.10 -0.37
C GLU A 119 2.04 -16.93 -0.30
N ILE A 120 2.07 -16.19 0.81
CA ILE A 120 3.10 -15.16 1.04
C ILE A 120 4.50 -15.79 1.03
N ARG A 121 4.67 -16.94 1.68
CA ARG A 121 5.93 -17.69 1.71
C ARG A 121 6.38 -18.08 0.31
N GLU A 122 5.49 -18.65 -0.50
CA GLU A 122 5.78 -19.04 -1.88
C GLU A 122 6.18 -17.82 -2.73
N ARG A 123 5.44 -16.74 -2.64
CA ARG A 123 5.73 -15.47 -3.34
C ARG A 123 7.07 -14.89 -2.91
N THR A 124 7.41 -14.94 -1.61
CA THR A 124 8.69 -14.48 -1.08
C THR A 124 9.85 -15.29 -1.62
N LEU A 125 9.73 -16.63 -1.63
CA LEU A 125 10.75 -17.51 -2.18
C LEU A 125 10.94 -17.30 -3.69
N ALA A 126 9.86 -17.08 -4.43
CA ALA A 126 9.93 -16.85 -5.88
C ALA A 126 10.60 -15.52 -6.23
N ARG A 127 10.44 -14.48 -5.40
CA ARG A 127 11.06 -13.15 -5.64
C ARG A 127 12.52 -13.09 -5.18
N GLY A 128 12.86 -13.73 -4.06
CA GLY A 128 14.21 -13.74 -3.51
C GLY A 128 14.72 -12.37 -3.01
N ASP A 129 13.83 -11.40 -2.83
CA ASP A 129 14.15 -10.02 -2.45
C ASP A 129 14.25 -9.80 -0.93
N ARG A 130 13.93 -10.82 -0.13
CA ARG A 130 13.99 -10.80 1.34
C ARG A 130 14.02 -12.20 1.92
N THR A 131 14.35 -12.31 3.20
CA THR A 131 14.32 -13.57 3.94
C THR A 131 12.92 -13.97 4.37
N LEU A 132 12.68 -15.25 4.57
CA LEU A 132 11.40 -15.74 5.12
C LEU A 132 11.12 -15.21 6.53
N ALA A 133 12.18 -15.03 7.34
CA ALA A 133 12.04 -14.50 8.70
C ALA A 133 11.51 -13.06 8.71
N GLU A 134 11.98 -12.22 7.80
CA GLU A 134 11.49 -10.84 7.62
C GLU A 134 10.05 -10.82 7.13
N ALA A 135 9.74 -11.67 6.14
CA ALA A 135 8.38 -11.78 5.63
C ALA A 135 7.40 -12.22 6.72
N GLU A 136 7.79 -13.21 7.56
CA GLU A 136 6.97 -13.69 8.68
C GLU A 136 6.80 -12.62 9.77
N HIS A 137 7.88 -11.91 10.11
CA HIS A 137 7.82 -10.81 11.07
C HIS A 137 6.84 -9.72 10.61
N GLY A 138 6.97 -9.26 9.37
CA GLY A 138 6.06 -8.27 8.78
C GLY A 138 4.61 -8.80 8.68
N TYR A 139 4.42 -10.08 8.38
CA TYR A 139 3.10 -10.72 8.33
C TYR A 139 2.40 -10.71 9.69
N ARG A 140 3.13 -10.99 10.77
CA ARG A 140 2.58 -11.00 12.14
C ARG A 140 2.24 -9.62 12.67
N LEU A 141 2.96 -8.59 12.22
CA LEU A 141 2.77 -7.21 12.71
C LEU A 141 1.78 -6.42 11.85
N ALA A 142 1.56 -6.81 10.59
CA ALA A 142 0.66 -6.08 9.70
C ALA A 142 -0.80 -6.43 10.00
N GLY A 143 -1.66 -5.42 9.93
CA GLY A 143 -3.10 -5.55 10.13
C GLY A 143 -3.58 -5.11 11.51
N GLY A 144 -4.87 -4.82 11.62
CA GLY A 144 -5.53 -4.45 12.88
C GLY A 144 -5.23 -3.05 13.41
N HIS A 145 -4.36 -2.26 12.76
CA HIS A 145 -3.99 -0.92 13.20
C HIS A 145 -4.91 0.19 12.65
N LEU A 146 -5.70 -0.12 11.64
CA LEU A 146 -6.72 0.76 11.06
C LEU A 146 -8.06 0.02 11.00
N GLN A 147 -9.15 0.79 11.00
CA GLN A 147 -10.47 0.27 10.68
C GLN A 147 -10.68 0.37 9.16
N PRO A 148 -10.56 -0.71 8.38
CA PRO A 148 -10.70 -0.64 6.93
C PRO A 148 -12.17 -0.44 6.55
N HIS A 149 -12.44 0.32 5.49
CA HIS A 149 -13.76 0.41 4.88
C HIS A 149 -14.13 -0.90 4.15
N CYS A 150 -13.14 -1.63 3.67
CA CYS A 150 -13.29 -2.95 3.10
C CYS A 150 -11.99 -3.76 3.23
N ALA A 151 -12.16 -5.08 3.38
CA ALA A 151 -11.05 -6.02 3.41
C ALA A 151 -11.24 -7.07 2.32
N PHE A 152 -10.13 -7.52 1.73
CA PHE A 152 -10.12 -8.57 0.71
C PHE A 152 -9.02 -9.57 1.03
N ASP A 153 -9.31 -10.85 0.76
CA ASP A 153 -8.32 -11.92 0.80
C ASP A 153 -7.82 -12.20 -0.62
N SER A 154 -6.52 -11.99 -0.84
CA SER A 154 -5.86 -12.27 -2.11
C SER A 154 -5.42 -13.73 -2.24
N THR A 155 -5.73 -14.59 -1.27
CA THR A 155 -5.50 -16.03 -1.36
C THR A 155 -6.39 -16.60 -2.45
N GLY A 156 -5.81 -17.05 -3.55
CA GLY A 156 -6.56 -17.60 -4.68
C GLY A 156 -7.48 -16.64 -5.43
N THR A 157 -7.46 -15.34 -5.07
CA THR A 157 -8.27 -14.31 -5.75
C THR A 157 -7.35 -13.39 -6.56
N SER A 158 -7.69 -13.17 -7.82
CA SER A 158 -6.89 -12.30 -8.68
C SER A 158 -7.03 -10.82 -8.31
N ALA A 159 -5.96 -10.04 -8.52
CA ALA A 159 -5.99 -8.61 -8.31
C ALA A 159 -7.02 -7.91 -9.21
N VAL A 160 -7.29 -8.45 -10.39
CA VAL A 160 -8.31 -7.93 -11.32
C VAL A 160 -9.72 -8.11 -10.75
N ASP A 161 -10.02 -9.27 -10.15
CA ASP A 161 -11.32 -9.52 -9.53
C ASP A 161 -11.55 -8.65 -8.30
N ILE A 162 -10.51 -8.46 -7.48
CA ILE A 162 -10.56 -7.54 -6.33
C ILE A 162 -10.75 -6.10 -6.80
N ALA A 163 -10.04 -5.68 -7.84
CA ALA A 163 -10.17 -4.33 -8.41
C ALA A 163 -11.60 -4.08 -8.93
N ALA A 164 -12.20 -5.03 -9.65
CA ALA A 164 -13.57 -4.93 -10.12
C ALA A 164 -14.58 -4.76 -8.97
N GLN A 165 -14.42 -5.52 -7.88
CA GLN A 165 -15.26 -5.39 -6.69
C GLN A 165 -15.09 -4.02 -6.00
N LEU A 166 -13.85 -3.50 -5.92
CA LEU A 166 -13.57 -2.17 -5.35
C LEU A 166 -14.20 -1.05 -6.18
N VAL A 167 -14.08 -1.11 -7.50
CA VAL A 167 -14.68 -0.12 -8.43
C VAL A 167 -16.21 -0.11 -8.28
N ALA A 168 -16.85 -1.29 -8.21
CA ALA A 168 -18.28 -1.39 -7.98
C ALA A 168 -18.71 -0.71 -6.65
N ARG A 169 -17.92 -0.85 -5.59
CA ARG A 169 -18.17 -0.19 -4.29
C ARG A 169 -17.98 1.32 -4.34
N LEU A 170 -16.96 1.81 -5.04
CA LEU A 170 -16.74 3.25 -5.25
C LEU A 170 -17.95 3.90 -5.93
N HIS A 171 -18.51 3.24 -6.95
CA HIS A 171 -19.68 3.75 -7.67
C HIS A 171 -20.99 3.64 -6.87
N SER A 172 -21.16 2.61 -6.03
CA SER A 172 -22.36 2.47 -5.19
C SER A 172 -22.40 3.45 -4.02
N GLY A 173 -21.24 3.80 -3.44
CA GLY A 173 -21.14 4.82 -2.39
C GLY A 173 -21.44 6.24 -2.86
N THR A 174 -21.35 6.52 -4.15
CA THR A 174 -21.67 7.83 -4.74
C THR A 174 -23.19 8.04 -4.98
N ARG A 175 -24.02 6.99 -4.86
CA ARG A 175 -25.47 7.04 -5.11
C ARG A 175 -26.34 7.31 -3.88
N ALA A 176 -25.75 7.44 -2.70
CA ALA A 176 -26.48 7.69 -1.44
C ALA A 176 -26.16 9.09 -0.90
N ALA A 177 -26.47 10.12 -1.69
CA ALA A 177 -26.51 11.53 -1.26
C ALA A 177 -27.65 12.25 -1.98
#